data_0ca995e900e525bc06baf500c31519cc
#
_entry.id   0ca995e900e525bc06baf500c31519cc
#
_cell.length_a   1.000
_cell.length_b   1.000
_cell.length_c   1.000
_cell.angle_alpha   90.00
_cell.angle_beta   90.00
_cell.angle_gamma   90.00
#
_symmetry.space_group_name_H-M   'P 1'
#
loop_
_entity.id
_entity.type
_entity.pdbx_description
1 polymer ?
#
loop_
_entity_poly.entity_id
_entity_poly.type
_entity_poly.pdbx_seq_one_letter_code
_entity_poly.pdbx_strand_id
1 'polypeptide(L)'
;MSNQARSCEEDKLNRPWRPLPAGRITEAQAVALRWAIVIFCIFWSSIYDQDLVWTTLGLVATTFIYDELGAASHIVGKNFCNIGGYASFEVGATTIIGMCLCELRLADADGIRR
;
A
#
# COMPACT_ATOMS: atom_id res chain seq x y z
N MET A 1 -8.10 3.08 6.78
CA MET A 1 -8.76 2.23 7.79
C MET A 1 -7.96 2.15 9.09
N SER A 2 -6.67 1.92 9.04
CA SER A 2 -5.81 1.83 10.23
C SER A 2 -5.85 3.10 11.09
N ASN A 3 -5.76 4.27 10.47
CA ASN A 3 -5.86 5.56 11.17
C ASN A 3 -7.23 5.78 11.83
N GLN A 4 -8.31 5.19 11.30
CA GLN A 4 -9.65 5.26 11.89
C GLN A 4 -9.80 4.40 13.14
N ALA A 5 -9.07 3.28 13.24
CA ALA A 5 -9.11 2.44 14.42
C ALA A 5 -8.48 3.13 15.65
N ARG A 6 -7.46 3.96 15.45
CA ARG A 6 -6.79 4.71 16.52
C ARG A 6 -7.50 5.98 16.95
N SER A 7 -8.15 6.69 16.02
CA SER A 7 -8.84 7.96 16.26
C SER A 7 -10.36 7.81 16.32
N CYS A 8 -10.86 6.64 16.70
CA CYS A 8 -12.29 6.33 16.70
C CYS A 8 -13.12 7.31 17.55
N GLU A 9 -12.60 7.76 18.69
CA GLU A 9 -13.30 8.73 19.56
C GLU A 9 -13.34 10.13 18.96
N GLU A 10 -12.24 10.55 18.35
CA GLU A 10 -12.13 11.83 17.65
C GLU A 10 -13.00 11.86 16.39
N ASP A 11 -13.05 10.74 15.66
CA ASP A 11 -13.89 10.57 14.48
C ASP A 11 -15.40 10.53 14.81
N LYS A 12 -15.79 10.03 15.99
CA LYS A 12 -17.20 10.06 16.44
C LYS A 12 -17.75 11.49 16.53
N LEU A 13 -16.91 12.42 16.94
CA LEU A 13 -17.30 13.82 17.08
C LEU A 13 -17.24 14.58 15.75
N ASN A 14 -16.17 14.36 14.99
CA ASN A 14 -15.88 15.15 13.80
C ASN A 14 -16.41 14.53 12.48
N ARG A 15 -16.51 13.20 12.42
CA ARG A 15 -16.87 12.48 11.19
C ARG A 15 -17.69 11.21 11.47
N PRO A 16 -18.93 11.34 12.00
CA PRO A 16 -19.76 10.20 12.43
C PRO A 16 -20.16 9.25 11.29
N TRP A 17 -20.02 9.67 10.02
CA TRP A 17 -20.35 8.85 8.83
C TRP A 17 -19.25 7.84 8.45
N ARG A 18 -18.07 7.90 9.06
CA ARG A 18 -17.01 6.91 8.81
C ARG A 18 -17.44 5.52 9.28
N PRO A 19 -16.97 4.42 8.63
CA PRO A 19 -17.47 3.07 8.86
C PRO A 19 -17.28 2.57 10.30
N LEU A 20 -16.22 2.95 10.99
CA LEU A 20 -15.98 2.59 12.40
C LEU A 20 -16.90 3.36 13.37
N PRO A 21 -16.95 4.71 13.35
CA PRO A 21 -17.86 5.47 14.18
C PRO A 21 -19.34 5.18 13.92
N ALA A 22 -19.68 4.85 12.65
CA ALA A 22 -21.04 4.49 12.25
C ALA A 22 -21.43 3.05 12.64
N GLY A 23 -20.55 2.28 13.29
CA GLY A 23 -20.82 0.91 13.73
C GLY A 23 -20.96 -0.12 12.62
N ARG A 24 -20.56 0.22 11.38
CA ARG A 24 -20.63 -0.68 10.22
C ARG A 24 -19.55 -1.77 10.24
N ILE A 25 -18.43 -1.49 10.88
CA ILE A 25 -17.27 -2.38 10.99
C ILE A 25 -16.71 -2.26 12.40
N THR A 26 -16.43 -3.38 13.05
CA THR A 26 -15.74 -3.40 14.35
C THR A 26 -14.24 -3.18 14.18
N GLU A 27 -13.56 -2.71 15.23
CA GLU A 27 -12.10 -2.52 15.20
C GLU A 27 -11.36 -3.80 14.83
N ALA A 28 -11.78 -4.93 15.39
CA ALA A 28 -11.20 -6.23 15.08
C ALA A 28 -11.35 -6.61 13.60
N GLN A 29 -12.50 -6.33 13.00
CA GLN A 29 -12.73 -6.54 11.58
C GLN A 29 -11.88 -5.61 10.71
N ALA A 30 -11.68 -4.36 11.12
CA ALA A 30 -10.83 -3.41 10.41
C ALA A 30 -9.37 -3.87 10.41
N VAL A 31 -8.87 -4.36 11.54
CA VAL A 31 -7.50 -4.90 11.67
C VAL A 31 -7.36 -6.19 10.84
N ALA A 32 -8.32 -7.11 10.94
CA ALA A 32 -8.30 -8.35 10.16
C ALA A 32 -8.31 -8.06 8.64
N LEU A 33 -9.14 -7.13 8.18
CA LEU A 33 -9.20 -6.71 6.79
C LEU A 33 -7.87 -6.10 6.32
N ARG A 34 -7.24 -5.27 7.15
CA ARG A 34 -5.92 -4.70 6.86
C ARG A 34 -4.89 -5.81 6.59
N TRP A 35 -4.78 -6.78 7.50
CA TRP A 35 -3.82 -7.88 7.35
C TRP A 35 -4.15 -8.77 6.15
N ALA A 36 -5.41 -9.03 5.89
CA ALA A 36 -5.83 -9.79 4.71
C ALA A 36 -5.40 -9.10 3.41
N ILE A 37 -5.57 -7.77 3.32
CA ILE A 37 -5.13 -6.99 2.16
C ILE A 37 -3.61 -7.02 2.01
N VAL A 38 -2.85 -6.89 3.10
CA VAL A 38 -1.37 -6.96 3.06
C VAL A 38 -0.91 -8.30 2.51
N ILE A 39 -1.43 -9.40 3.03
CA ILE A 39 -1.10 -10.75 2.57
C ILE A 39 -1.47 -10.93 1.09
N PHE A 40 -2.65 -10.47 0.70
CA PHE A 40 -3.11 -10.52 -0.68
C PHE A 40 -2.19 -9.73 -1.62
N CYS A 41 -1.77 -8.52 -1.25
CA CYS A 41 -0.85 -7.70 -2.04
C CYS A 41 0.52 -8.37 -2.21
N ILE A 42 1.09 -8.93 -1.14
CA ILE A 42 2.37 -9.65 -1.21
C ILE A 42 2.27 -10.87 -2.13
N PHE A 43 1.21 -11.66 -1.95
CA PHE A 43 0.97 -12.83 -2.81
C PHE A 43 0.81 -12.43 -4.28
N TRP A 44 0.02 -11.39 -4.55
CA TRP A 44 -0.19 -10.89 -5.90
C TRP A 44 1.10 -10.35 -6.53
N SER A 45 1.90 -9.61 -5.77
CA SER A 45 3.21 -9.12 -6.23
C SER A 45 4.16 -10.25 -6.59
N SER A 46 4.13 -11.37 -5.87
CA SER A 46 4.98 -12.54 -6.13
C SER A 46 4.70 -13.22 -7.49
N ILE A 47 3.51 -13.00 -8.04
CA ILE A 47 3.14 -13.56 -9.36
C ILE A 47 3.80 -12.77 -10.49
N TYR A 48 4.08 -11.47 -10.27
CA TYR A 48 4.65 -10.62 -11.31
C TYR A 48 6.18 -10.72 -11.34
N ASP A 49 6.87 -10.30 -10.28
CA ASP A 49 8.33 -10.35 -10.21
C ASP A 49 8.83 -10.16 -8.77
N GLN A 50 10.06 -10.65 -8.54
CA GLN A 50 10.75 -10.54 -7.26
C GLN A 50 11.02 -9.08 -6.86
N ASP A 51 11.35 -8.22 -7.81
CA ASP A 51 11.59 -6.79 -7.55
C ASP A 51 10.33 -6.06 -7.10
N LEU A 52 9.16 -6.49 -7.59
CA LEU A 52 7.89 -5.93 -7.17
C LEU A 52 7.53 -6.33 -5.73
N VAL A 53 7.95 -7.50 -5.28
CA VAL A 53 7.78 -7.93 -3.88
C VAL A 53 8.55 -7.01 -2.94
N TRP A 54 9.77 -6.63 -3.27
CA TRP A 54 10.57 -5.71 -2.47
C TRP A 54 9.93 -4.32 -2.34
N THR A 55 9.39 -3.79 -3.43
CA THR A 55 8.65 -2.51 -3.39
C THR A 55 7.36 -2.61 -2.57
N THR A 56 6.63 -3.70 -2.67
CA THR A 56 5.44 -3.96 -1.86
C THR A 56 5.78 -4.06 -0.38
N LEU A 57 6.86 -4.76 -0.03
CA LEU A 57 7.35 -4.83 1.35
C LEU A 57 7.75 -3.46 1.89
N GLY A 58 8.42 -2.63 1.07
CA GLY A 58 8.76 -1.25 1.41
C GLY A 58 7.52 -0.41 1.72
N LEU A 59 6.48 -0.53 0.90
CA LEU A 59 5.21 0.16 1.11
C LEU A 59 4.51 -0.31 2.40
N VAL A 60 4.48 -1.62 2.65
CA VAL A 60 3.91 -2.20 3.87
C VAL A 60 4.68 -1.72 5.11
N ALA A 61 6.02 -1.73 5.07
CA ALA A 61 6.85 -1.25 6.16
C ALA A 61 6.60 0.24 6.45
N THR A 62 6.53 1.07 5.42
CA THR A 62 6.23 2.51 5.56
C THR A 62 4.84 2.72 6.17
N THR A 63 3.84 1.97 5.74
CA THR A 63 2.49 2.01 6.30
C THR A 63 2.47 1.57 7.77
N PHE A 64 3.22 0.53 8.10
CA PHE A 64 3.33 0.04 9.47
C PHE A 64 4.01 1.08 10.38
N ILE A 65 5.12 1.68 9.96
CA ILE A 65 5.79 2.75 10.69
C ILE A 65 4.84 3.93 10.93
N TYR A 66 4.09 4.33 9.90
CA TYR A 66 3.14 5.42 9.99
C TYR A 66 2.03 5.15 11.02
N ASP A 67 1.46 3.95 10.99
CA ASP A 67 0.29 3.61 11.82
C ASP A 67 0.66 3.14 13.23
N GLU A 68 1.68 2.28 13.39
CA GLU A 68 2.01 1.63 14.66
C GLU A 68 2.98 2.45 15.52
N LEU A 69 3.97 3.09 14.92
CA LEU A 69 4.95 3.90 15.64
C LEU A 69 4.47 5.34 15.90
N GLY A 70 3.25 5.69 15.50
CA GLY A 70 2.67 7.00 15.73
C GLY A 70 3.37 8.13 14.97
N ALA A 71 4.05 7.82 13.86
CA ALA A 71 4.69 8.82 13.00
C ALA A 71 3.69 9.86 12.46
N ALA A 72 2.41 9.49 12.42
CA ALA A 72 1.30 10.38 12.08
C ALA A 72 1.15 11.59 13.04
N SER A 73 1.60 11.48 14.29
CA SER A 73 1.53 12.56 15.29
C SER A 73 2.66 13.59 15.17
N HIS A 74 3.75 13.25 14.48
CA HIS A 74 4.90 14.12 14.27
C HIS A 74 4.96 14.63 12.82
N ILE A 75 5.12 15.94 12.64
CA ILE A 75 5.18 16.58 11.32
C ILE A 75 6.31 15.99 10.47
N VAL A 76 7.49 15.79 11.06
CA VAL A 76 8.66 15.22 10.36
C VAL A 76 8.42 13.75 10.00
N GLY A 77 7.89 12.94 10.93
CA GLY A 77 7.57 11.53 10.71
C GLY A 77 6.53 11.34 9.61
N LYS A 78 5.48 12.18 9.62
CA LYS A 78 4.45 12.18 8.60
C LYS A 78 5.00 12.45 7.20
N ASN A 79 5.85 13.46 7.06
CA ASN A 79 6.45 13.80 5.77
C ASN A 79 7.42 12.73 5.28
N PHE A 80 8.23 12.16 6.17
CA PHE A 80 9.15 11.08 5.83
C PHE A 80 8.40 9.82 5.34
N CYS A 81 7.34 9.42 6.03
CA CYS A 81 6.50 8.30 5.61
C CYS A 81 5.77 8.55 4.29
N ASN A 82 5.32 9.78 4.04
CA ASN A 82 4.74 10.16 2.76
C ASN A 82 5.75 10.01 1.62
N ILE A 83 6.98 10.51 1.80
CA ILE A 83 8.05 10.38 0.80
C ILE A 83 8.35 8.90 0.54
N GLY A 84 8.49 8.08 1.59
CA GLY A 84 8.72 6.65 1.47
C GLY A 84 7.60 5.91 0.74
N GLY A 85 6.34 6.27 1.03
CA GLY A 85 5.17 5.72 0.36
C GLY A 85 5.14 6.07 -1.13
N TYR A 86 5.34 7.33 -1.48
CA TYR A 86 5.40 7.77 -2.87
C TYR A 86 6.56 7.14 -3.64
N ALA A 87 7.75 7.10 -3.06
CA ALA A 87 8.91 6.47 -3.68
C ALA A 87 8.68 4.98 -3.96
N SER A 88 8.13 4.24 -3.00
CA SER A 88 7.79 2.81 -3.20
C SER A 88 6.76 2.63 -4.30
N PHE A 89 5.76 3.51 -4.37
CA PHE A 89 4.72 3.45 -5.39
C PHE A 89 5.29 3.76 -6.80
N GLU A 90 6.13 4.79 -6.93
CA GLU A 90 6.77 5.14 -8.20
C GLU A 90 7.71 4.04 -8.70
N VAL A 91 8.53 3.47 -7.82
CA VAL A 91 9.42 2.35 -8.18
C VAL A 91 8.60 1.14 -8.63
N GLY A 92 7.53 0.79 -7.93
CA GLY A 92 6.64 -0.28 -8.34
C GLY A 92 5.99 -0.04 -9.71
N ALA A 93 5.48 1.15 -9.95
CA ALA A 93 4.86 1.52 -11.22
C ALA A 93 5.86 1.49 -12.39
N THR A 94 7.06 2.03 -12.20
CA THR A 94 8.12 2.02 -13.23
C THR A 94 8.63 0.63 -13.54
N THR A 95 8.72 -0.24 -12.54
CA THR A 95 9.08 -1.66 -12.73
C THR A 95 8.06 -2.37 -13.61
N ILE A 96 6.76 -2.21 -13.32
CA ILE A 96 5.70 -2.83 -14.12
C ILE A 96 5.70 -2.32 -15.56
N ILE A 97 5.85 -1.01 -15.77
CA ILE A 97 5.91 -0.41 -17.11
C ILE A 97 7.16 -0.92 -17.86
N GLY A 98 8.32 -0.99 -17.19
CA GLY A 98 9.56 -1.48 -17.78
C GLY A 98 9.44 -2.93 -18.24
N MET A 99 8.82 -3.80 -17.46
CA MET A 99 8.53 -5.19 -17.83
C MET A 99 7.62 -5.28 -19.05
N CYS A 100 6.52 -4.52 -19.06
CA CYS A 100 5.58 -4.51 -20.16
C CYS A 100 6.22 -4.02 -21.47
N LEU A 101 7.06 -2.99 -21.43
CA LEU A 101 7.80 -2.49 -22.59
C LEU A 101 8.85 -3.51 -23.09
N CYS A 102 9.47 -4.25 -22.18
CA CYS A 102 10.43 -5.29 -22.54
C CYS A 102 9.74 -6.44 -23.29
N GLU A 103 8.60 -6.91 -22.80
CA GLU A 103 7.81 -7.94 -23.47
C GLU A 103 7.32 -7.50 -24.85
N LEU A 104 6.84 -6.28 -24.99
CA LEU A 104 6.42 -5.73 -26.29
C LEU A 104 7.58 -5.67 -27.30
N ARG A 105 8.79 -5.27 -26.86
CA ARG A 105 9.97 -5.24 -27.72
C ARG A 105 10.40 -6.62 -28.16
N LEU A 106 10.33 -7.62 -27.29
CA LEU A 106 10.67 -9.00 -27.63
C LEU A 106 9.68 -9.57 -28.64
N ALA A 107 8.39 -9.32 -28.46
CA ALA A 107 7.35 -9.75 -29.38
C ALA A 107 7.50 -9.11 -30.78
N ASP A 108 7.89 -7.83 -30.85
CA ASP A 108 8.15 -7.12 -32.11
C ASP A 108 9.40 -7.68 -32.82
N ALA A 109 10.46 -7.97 -32.07
CA ALA A 109 11.68 -8.58 -32.61
C ALA A 109 11.45 -10.00 -33.17
N ASP A 110 10.56 -10.79 -32.57
CA ASP A 110 10.16 -12.10 -33.06
C ASP A 110 9.24 -12.02 -34.30
N GLY A 111 8.40 -10.97 -34.36
CA GLY A 111 7.55 -10.69 -35.51
C GLY A 111 8.33 -10.30 -36.77
N ILE A 112 9.48 -9.65 -36.65
CA ILE A 112 10.35 -9.26 -37.76
C ILE A 112 11.16 -10.41 -38.31
N ARG A 113 11.32 -11.51 -37.53
CA ARG A 113 12.08 -12.72 -37.97
C ARG A 113 11.25 -13.75 -38.76
N ARG A 114 9.97 -13.53 -38.91
CA ARG A 114 9.05 -14.34 -39.73
C ARG A 114 8.75 -13.65 -41.05
#